data_080208bf99df33ec12adbd288021e461
#
_entry.id   080208bf99df33ec12adbd288021e461
#
_cell.length_a   1.000
_cell.length_b   1.000
_cell.length_c   1.000
_cell.angle_alpha   90.00
_cell.angle_beta   90.00
_cell.angle_gamma   90.00
#
_symmetry.space_group_name_H-M   'P 1'
#
loop_
_entity.id
_entity.type
_entity.pdbx_description
1 polymer ?
#
loop_
_entity_poly.entity_id
_entity_poly.type
_entity_poly.pdbx_seq_one_letter_code
_entity_poly.pdbx_strand_id
1 'polypeptide(L)'
;MRVQVLFHDNCFDGAASAAVFTRFYRERVRADATFSYRGLAHKPGAEGIDPAVFTGDENVIVDFRYSQDARLTWWFDHHASAFQQPGDEPHFQRDTSGKKFHDPHRKSCTLYLADVARERFGWDASPLKDLLYWAELIDGAQFPSPQMAVALEEPALRIMTVLEANKDPALIPEVIR
;
A
#
# COMPACT_ATOMS: atom_id res chain seq x y z
N MET A 1 -17.46 -11.06 4.25
CA MET A 1 -16.40 -10.26 4.94
C MET A 1 -16.03 -9.08 4.05
N ARG A 2 -16.24 -7.85 4.54
CA ARG A 2 -15.88 -6.63 3.80
C ARG A 2 -14.54 -6.12 4.30
N VAL A 3 -13.58 -5.99 3.40
CA VAL A 3 -12.23 -5.46 3.67
C VAL A 3 -12.13 -4.06 3.08
N GLN A 4 -11.86 -3.07 3.92
CA GLN A 4 -11.57 -1.70 3.49
C GLN A 4 -10.06 -1.55 3.30
N VAL A 5 -9.63 -1.29 2.08
CA VAL A 5 -8.23 -1.02 1.74
C VAL A 5 -8.03 0.49 1.65
N LEU A 6 -7.20 1.00 2.55
CA LEU A 6 -6.75 2.37 2.60
C LEU A 6 -5.31 2.40 2.03
N PHE A 7 -5.04 3.26 1.07
CA PHE A 7 -3.75 3.29 0.37
C PHE A 7 -3.28 4.72 0.15
N HIS A 8 -2.00 4.92 -0.06
CA HIS A 8 -1.43 6.21 -0.45
C HIS A 8 -2.00 6.64 -1.79
N ASP A 9 -2.76 7.73 -1.78
CA ASP A 9 -3.46 8.25 -2.97
C ASP A 9 -2.49 8.91 -3.94
N ASN A 10 -2.83 8.88 -5.22
CA ASN A 10 -2.03 9.48 -6.29
C ASN A 10 -0.57 8.99 -6.31
N CYS A 11 -0.35 7.73 -5.91
CA CYS A 11 0.95 7.08 -5.85
C CYS A 11 0.89 5.72 -6.55
N PHE A 12 1.92 5.41 -7.37
CA PHE A 12 2.00 4.11 -8.04
C PHE A 12 2.18 2.99 -7.00
N ASP A 13 3.07 3.17 -6.03
CA ASP A 13 3.34 2.17 -4.99
C ASP A 13 2.11 1.93 -4.11
N GLY A 14 1.38 2.99 -3.74
CA GLY A 14 0.12 2.87 -3.00
C GLY A 14 -0.93 2.06 -3.74
N ALA A 15 -1.15 2.34 -5.03
CA ALA A 15 -2.10 1.59 -5.87
C ALA A 15 -1.66 0.13 -6.07
N ALA A 16 -0.37 -0.11 -6.38
CA ALA A 16 0.20 -1.43 -6.56
C ALA A 16 0.15 -2.25 -5.26
N SER A 17 0.47 -1.64 -4.11
CA SER A 17 0.36 -2.26 -2.79
C SER A 17 -1.07 -2.71 -2.48
N ALA A 18 -2.06 -1.87 -2.80
CA ALA A 18 -3.47 -2.21 -2.63
C ALA A 18 -3.90 -3.40 -3.51
N ALA A 19 -3.44 -3.45 -4.76
CA ALA A 19 -3.70 -4.56 -5.69
C ALA A 19 -3.05 -5.87 -5.19
N VAL A 20 -1.77 -5.82 -4.80
CA VAL A 20 -1.01 -6.97 -4.27
C VAL A 20 -1.65 -7.48 -2.98
N PHE A 21 -2.02 -6.58 -2.05
CA PHE A 21 -2.72 -6.97 -0.82
C PHE A 21 -4.05 -7.66 -1.12
N THR A 22 -4.84 -7.12 -2.03
CA THR A 22 -6.15 -7.68 -2.40
C THR A 22 -6.01 -9.10 -2.92
N ARG A 23 -5.05 -9.34 -3.80
CA ARG A 23 -4.78 -10.66 -4.38
C ARG A 23 -4.25 -11.63 -3.32
N PHE A 24 -3.25 -11.24 -2.54
CA PHE A 24 -2.73 -12.01 -1.41
C PHE A 24 -3.86 -12.42 -0.47
N TYR A 25 -4.68 -11.45 -0.05
CA TYR A 25 -5.76 -11.71 0.91
C TYR A 25 -6.79 -12.71 0.38
N ARG A 26 -7.20 -12.59 -0.89
CA ARG A 26 -8.12 -13.54 -1.54
C ARG A 26 -7.53 -14.94 -1.63
N GLU A 27 -6.26 -15.06 -1.95
CA GLU A 27 -5.62 -16.36 -2.20
C GLU A 27 -5.18 -17.08 -0.92
N ARG A 28 -4.92 -16.35 0.19
CA ARG A 28 -4.33 -16.94 1.40
C ARG A 28 -5.11 -16.70 2.69
N VAL A 29 -5.94 -15.68 2.75
CA VAL A 29 -6.65 -15.34 3.98
C VAL A 29 -8.13 -15.69 3.86
N ARG A 30 -8.81 -15.12 2.84
CA ARG A 30 -10.24 -15.34 2.66
C ARG A 30 -10.69 -15.12 1.21
N ALA A 31 -11.06 -16.20 0.53
CA ALA A 31 -11.44 -16.20 -0.89
C ALA A 31 -12.76 -15.45 -1.18
N ASP A 32 -13.71 -15.46 -0.25
CA ASP A 32 -15.03 -14.81 -0.36
C ASP A 32 -15.06 -13.35 0.12
N ALA A 33 -13.90 -12.75 0.38
CA ALA A 33 -13.83 -11.36 0.80
C ALA A 33 -14.23 -10.39 -0.33
N THR A 34 -14.97 -9.35 0.04
CA THR A 34 -15.27 -8.21 -0.82
C THR A 34 -14.44 -7.01 -0.41
N PHE A 35 -14.01 -6.22 -1.39
CA PHE A 35 -13.07 -5.12 -1.15
C PHE A 35 -13.69 -3.78 -1.53
N SER A 36 -13.40 -2.78 -0.70
CA SER A 36 -13.60 -1.37 -0.99
C SER A 36 -12.27 -0.64 -0.84
N TYR A 37 -12.04 0.39 -1.63
CA TYR A 37 -10.76 1.09 -1.71
C TYR A 37 -10.97 2.58 -1.45
N ARG A 38 -10.04 3.19 -0.72
CA ARG A 38 -10.04 4.63 -0.46
C ARG A 38 -8.63 5.17 -0.35
N GLY A 39 -8.31 6.15 -1.19
CA GLY A 39 -7.06 6.88 -1.15
C GLY A 39 -6.93 7.75 0.11
N LEU A 40 -5.74 7.78 0.67
CA LEU A 40 -5.32 8.65 1.76
C LEU A 40 -4.28 9.63 1.25
N ALA A 41 -4.52 10.92 1.39
CA ALA A 41 -3.60 11.96 0.99
C ALA A 41 -2.93 12.62 2.19
N HIS A 42 -1.67 13.03 2.04
CA HIS A 42 -1.00 13.89 3.01
C HIS A 42 -1.64 15.29 2.97
N LYS A 43 -2.31 15.67 4.06
CA LYS A 43 -2.90 17.00 4.20
C LYS A 43 -2.08 17.79 5.22
N PRO A 44 -1.60 18.99 4.88
CA PRO A 44 -0.93 19.86 5.84
C PRO A 44 -1.83 20.13 7.06
N GLY A 45 -1.28 19.98 8.26
CA GLY A 45 -2.00 20.20 9.51
C GLY A 45 -2.99 19.09 9.91
N ALA A 46 -3.07 17.98 9.16
CA ALA A 46 -3.92 16.86 9.57
C ALA A 46 -3.28 16.09 10.74
N GLU A 47 -3.98 16.07 11.86
CA GLU A 47 -3.60 15.29 13.04
C GLU A 47 -4.05 13.81 12.89
N GLY A 48 -3.29 13.02 12.11
CA GLY A 48 -3.59 11.60 11.98
C GLY A 48 -4.53 11.26 10.82
N ILE A 49 -5.10 10.06 10.87
CA ILE A 49 -6.05 9.52 9.89
C ILE A 49 -7.46 9.66 10.45
N ASP A 50 -8.38 10.22 9.66
CA ASP A 50 -9.78 10.36 10.04
C ASP A 50 -10.39 8.99 10.39
N PRO A 51 -10.89 8.78 11.62
CA PRO A 51 -11.49 7.52 12.00
C PRO A 51 -12.68 7.07 11.14
N ALA A 52 -13.35 8.00 10.45
CA ALA A 52 -14.47 7.71 9.56
C ALA A 52 -14.10 6.88 8.31
N VAL A 53 -12.80 6.73 8.01
CA VAL A 53 -12.36 5.91 6.88
C VAL A 53 -12.35 4.41 7.16
N PHE A 54 -12.35 4.00 8.43
CA PHE A 54 -12.34 2.59 8.85
C PHE A 54 -13.75 2.00 8.84
N THR A 55 -14.22 1.61 7.66
CA THR A 55 -15.62 1.19 7.42
C THR A 55 -15.79 -0.31 7.14
N GLY A 56 -14.68 -1.05 7.02
CA GLY A 56 -14.68 -2.50 6.78
C GLY A 56 -14.93 -3.33 8.04
N ASP A 57 -15.24 -4.61 7.86
CA ASP A 57 -15.17 -5.60 8.92
C ASP A 57 -13.70 -5.85 9.31
N GLU A 58 -12.81 -5.81 8.32
CA GLU A 58 -11.36 -5.61 8.47
C GLU A 58 -10.92 -4.36 7.69
N ASN A 59 -9.94 -3.64 8.24
CA ASN A 59 -9.37 -2.47 7.60
C ASN A 59 -7.87 -2.64 7.48
N VAL A 60 -7.35 -2.31 6.31
CA VAL A 60 -5.91 -2.33 6.03
C VAL A 60 -5.43 -0.96 5.59
N ILE A 61 -4.24 -0.58 5.99
CA ILE A 61 -3.50 0.54 5.41
C ILE A 61 -2.27 -0.03 4.72
N VAL A 62 -2.02 0.38 3.48
CA VAL A 62 -0.82 0.06 2.72
C VAL A 62 -0.16 1.35 2.24
N ASP A 63 1.17 1.39 2.31
CA ASP A 63 1.99 2.49 1.82
C ASP A 63 1.63 3.85 2.43
N PHE A 64 1.18 3.85 3.68
CA PHE A 64 0.79 5.08 4.37
C PHE A 64 1.01 4.96 5.87
N ARG A 65 1.16 6.12 6.53
CA ARG A 65 1.45 6.25 7.97
C ARG A 65 0.55 5.37 8.85
N TYR A 66 1.07 5.04 10.02
CA TYR A 66 0.40 4.24 11.03
C TYR A 66 -0.84 4.92 11.61
N SER A 67 -1.75 4.11 12.16
CA SER A 67 -2.88 4.57 12.99
C SER A 67 -3.05 3.69 14.21
N GLN A 68 -3.30 4.30 15.37
CA GLN A 68 -3.63 3.60 16.62
C GLN A 68 -5.12 3.19 16.70
N ASP A 69 -5.93 3.47 15.66
CA ASP A 69 -7.35 3.08 15.65
C ASP A 69 -7.48 1.56 15.81
N ALA A 70 -8.27 1.13 16.80
CA ALA A 70 -8.45 -0.28 17.12
C ALA A 70 -9.08 -1.11 15.97
N ARG A 71 -9.69 -0.46 14.98
CA ARG A 71 -10.24 -1.09 13.78
C ARG A 71 -9.20 -1.36 12.71
N LEU A 72 -7.94 -0.85 12.83
CA LEU A 72 -6.85 -1.16 11.92
C LEU A 72 -6.38 -2.60 12.15
N THR A 73 -6.69 -3.49 11.20
CA THR A 73 -6.39 -4.92 11.27
C THR A 73 -5.04 -5.26 10.65
N TRP A 74 -4.77 -4.70 9.45
CA TRP A 74 -3.54 -4.94 8.70
C TRP A 74 -2.84 -3.63 8.41
N TRP A 75 -1.50 -3.65 8.44
CA TRP A 75 -0.70 -2.48 8.08
C TRP A 75 0.61 -2.89 7.44
N PHE A 76 0.95 -2.23 6.32
CA PHE A 76 2.23 -2.38 5.63
C PHE A 76 2.74 -1.01 5.24
N ASP A 77 3.95 -0.68 5.65
CA ASP A 77 4.58 0.59 5.29
C ASP A 77 6.11 0.49 5.32
N HIS A 78 6.76 1.34 4.52
CA HIS A 78 8.21 1.42 4.44
C HIS A 78 8.75 2.84 4.69
N HIS A 79 7.88 3.82 4.93
CA HIS A 79 8.32 5.18 5.15
C HIS A 79 9.01 5.35 6.51
N ALA A 80 10.18 6.04 6.53
CA ALA A 80 10.84 6.40 7.78
C ALA A 80 9.97 7.32 8.66
N SER A 81 9.03 8.06 8.05
CA SER A 81 8.08 8.95 8.70
C SER A 81 6.72 8.30 9.02
N ALA A 82 6.66 6.98 9.11
CA ALA A 82 5.42 6.24 9.33
C ALA A 82 4.69 6.56 10.63
N PHE A 83 5.45 6.86 11.68
CA PHE A 83 4.94 7.16 13.03
C PHE A 83 4.89 8.67 13.25
N GLN A 84 3.72 9.26 13.08
CA GLN A 84 3.55 10.72 13.12
C GLN A 84 2.84 11.22 14.39
N GLN A 85 2.08 10.34 15.07
CA GLN A 85 1.39 10.72 16.29
C GLN A 85 2.16 10.26 17.53
N PRO A 86 2.08 11.00 18.64
CA PRO A 86 2.64 10.55 19.91
C PRO A 86 2.13 9.14 20.26
N GLY A 87 3.06 8.23 20.52
CA GLY A 87 2.74 6.86 20.92
C GLY A 87 2.50 5.88 19.77
N ASP A 88 2.56 6.29 18.50
CA ASP A 88 2.38 5.38 17.34
C ASP A 88 3.38 4.22 17.38
N GLU A 89 4.66 4.51 17.47
CA GLU A 89 5.71 3.49 17.46
C GLU A 89 5.60 2.53 18.66
N PRO A 90 5.49 3.00 19.93
CA PRO A 90 5.24 2.10 21.04
C PRO A 90 3.95 1.29 20.94
N HIS A 91 2.90 1.84 20.32
CA HIS A 91 1.66 1.11 20.07
C HIS A 91 1.87 -0.01 19.05
N PHE A 92 2.57 0.27 17.95
CA PHE A 92 2.96 -0.72 16.95
C PHE A 92 3.84 -1.82 17.55
N GLN A 93 4.86 -1.47 18.35
CA GLN A 93 5.78 -2.43 18.99
C GLN A 93 5.07 -3.41 19.94
N ARG A 94 3.94 -3.02 20.52
CA ARG A 94 3.12 -3.89 21.37
C ARG A 94 2.13 -4.78 20.60
N ASP A 95 2.01 -4.58 19.29
CA ASP A 95 1.11 -5.38 18.47
C ASP A 95 1.61 -6.82 18.35
N THR A 96 0.77 -7.76 18.70
CA THR A 96 1.06 -9.21 18.64
C THR A 96 0.20 -9.93 17.59
N SER A 97 -0.55 -9.20 16.77
CA SER A 97 -1.46 -9.78 15.78
C SER A 97 -0.73 -10.52 14.64
N GLY A 98 0.53 -10.16 14.38
CA GLY A 98 1.29 -10.66 13.23
C GLY A 98 0.76 -10.15 11.90
N LYS A 99 0.02 -9.02 11.89
CA LYS A 99 -0.60 -8.43 10.72
C LYS A 99 -0.13 -7.00 10.42
N LYS A 100 0.79 -6.46 11.21
CA LYS A 100 1.32 -5.12 11.04
C LYS A 100 2.83 -5.20 10.80
N PHE A 101 3.30 -4.57 9.72
CA PHE A 101 4.66 -4.71 9.23
C PHE A 101 5.22 -3.35 8.81
N HIS A 102 6.45 -3.05 9.26
CA HIS A 102 7.17 -1.83 8.91
C HIS A 102 8.65 -2.11 8.76
N ASP A 103 9.22 -1.65 7.65
CA ASP A 103 10.67 -1.71 7.42
C ASP A 103 11.13 -0.50 6.59
N PRO A 104 11.76 0.52 7.21
CA PRO A 104 12.19 1.74 6.54
C PRO A 104 13.40 1.56 5.61
N HIS A 105 13.97 0.36 5.53
CA HIS A 105 15.06 0.04 4.60
C HIS A 105 14.55 -0.48 3.25
N ARG A 106 13.27 -0.76 3.14
CA ARG A 106 12.64 -1.19 1.89
C ARG A 106 12.42 -0.02 0.94
N LYS A 107 12.51 -0.27 -0.36
CA LYS A 107 12.40 0.76 -1.41
C LYS A 107 10.99 0.94 -1.92
N SER A 108 10.12 -0.06 -1.75
CA SER A 108 8.70 0.04 -2.04
C SER A 108 7.90 -0.81 -1.06
N CYS A 109 6.71 -0.33 -0.73
CA CYS A 109 5.75 -1.08 0.08
C CYS A 109 5.22 -2.29 -0.68
N THR A 110 5.03 -2.19 -1.99
CA THR A 110 4.53 -3.27 -2.86
C THR A 110 5.44 -4.51 -2.80
N LEU A 111 6.74 -4.35 -3.00
CA LEU A 111 7.68 -5.48 -2.93
C LEU A 111 7.81 -5.99 -1.49
N TYR A 112 7.86 -5.09 -0.51
CA TYR A 112 7.91 -5.47 0.91
C TYR A 112 6.70 -6.32 1.32
N LEU A 113 5.49 -5.92 0.94
CA LEU A 113 4.27 -6.67 1.19
C LEU A 113 4.33 -8.07 0.54
N ALA A 114 4.79 -8.17 -0.70
CA ALA A 114 4.93 -9.45 -1.40
C ALA A 114 5.94 -10.38 -0.69
N ASP A 115 7.06 -9.83 -0.19
CA ASP A 115 8.06 -10.58 0.58
C ASP A 115 7.47 -11.09 1.91
N VAL A 116 6.80 -10.24 2.67
CA VAL A 116 6.12 -10.62 3.92
C VAL A 116 5.05 -11.70 3.64
N ALA A 117 4.25 -11.52 2.60
CA ALA A 117 3.22 -12.48 2.23
C ALA A 117 3.80 -13.84 1.84
N ARG A 118 4.95 -13.86 1.15
CA ARG A 118 5.68 -15.09 0.84
C ARG A 118 6.22 -15.76 2.11
N GLU A 119 6.92 -15.01 2.95
CA GLU A 119 7.65 -15.54 4.10
C GLU A 119 6.73 -15.97 5.24
N ARG A 120 5.68 -15.21 5.52
CA ARG A 120 4.79 -15.45 6.65
C ARG A 120 3.55 -16.28 6.30
N PHE A 121 3.10 -16.22 5.04
CA PHE A 121 1.84 -16.81 4.61
C PHE A 121 1.99 -17.79 3.44
N GLY A 122 3.20 -18.02 2.94
CA GLY A 122 3.49 -18.95 1.86
C GLY A 122 2.83 -18.58 0.53
N TRP A 123 2.64 -17.26 0.29
CA TRP A 123 2.02 -16.77 -0.94
C TRP A 123 3.03 -16.67 -2.08
N ASP A 124 2.65 -17.16 -3.26
CA ASP A 124 3.46 -17.02 -4.46
C ASP A 124 3.10 -15.76 -5.24
N ALA A 125 3.96 -14.76 -5.16
CA ALA A 125 3.83 -13.49 -5.89
C ALA A 125 4.49 -13.53 -7.28
N SER A 126 5.07 -14.65 -7.72
CA SER A 126 5.79 -14.76 -9.00
C SER A 126 4.97 -14.34 -10.23
N PRO A 127 3.63 -14.53 -10.29
CA PRO A 127 2.83 -14.01 -11.40
C PRO A 127 2.79 -12.49 -11.49
N LEU A 128 3.21 -11.77 -10.44
CA LEU A 128 3.22 -10.30 -10.36
C LEU A 128 4.64 -9.71 -10.47
N LYS A 129 5.64 -10.50 -10.87
CA LYS A 129 7.04 -10.09 -10.90
C LYS A 129 7.28 -8.75 -11.60
N ASP A 130 6.59 -8.48 -12.69
CA ASP A 130 6.76 -7.24 -13.46
C ASP A 130 6.18 -6.04 -12.68
N LEU A 131 5.04 -6.19 -12.02
CA LEU A 131 4.47 -5.17 -11.14
C LEU A 131 5.42 -4.86 -9.97
N LEU A 132 5.94 -5.91 -9.32
CA LEU A 132 6.87 -5.77 -8.19
C LEU A 132 8.16 -5.06 -8.61
N TYR A 133 8.71 -5.41 -9.77
CA TYR A 133 9.88 -4.75 -10.35
C TYR A 133 9.65 -3.25 -10.59
N TRP A 134 8.54 -2.91 -11.23
CA TRP A 134 8.22 -1.52 -11.53
C TRP A 134 7.90 -0.70 -10.28
N ALA A 135 7.23 -1.27 -9.30
CA ALA A 135 6.96 -0.60 -8.04
C ALA A 135 8.28 -0.25 -7.32
N GLU A 136 9.21 -1.19 -7.21
CA GLU A 136 10.53 -0.94 -6.59
C GLU A 136 11.37 0.09 -7.38
N LEU A 137 11.34 0.01 -8.71
CA LEU A 137 12.09 0.92 -9.57
C LEU A 137 11.57 2.36 -9.47
N ILE A 138 10.26 2.52 -9.51
CA ILE A 138 9.58 3.82 -9.47
C ILE A 138 9.75 4.47 -8.10
N ASP A 139 9.36 3.78 -7.05
CA ASP A 139 9.35 4.32 -5.69
C ASP A 139 10.76 4.54 -5.14
N GLY A 140 11.67 3.60 -5.43
CA GLY A 140 13.08 3.73 -5.10
C GLY A 140 13.86 4.71 -5.98
N ALA A 141 13.23 5.33 -6.98
CA ALA A 141 13.85 6.22 -7.98
C ALA A 141 15.13 5.63 -8.61
N GLN A 142 15.15 4.32 -8.88
CA GLN A 142 16.34 3.60 -9.32
C GLN A 142 16.41 3.39 -10.84
N PHE A 143 15.96 4.37 -11.58
CA PHE A 143 16.00 4.32 -13.05
C PHE A 143 17.44 4.17 -13.57
N PRO A 144 17.69 3.26 -14.53
CA PRO A 144 19.01 3.10 -15.16
C PRO A 144 19.53 4.37 -15.84
N SER A 145 18.63 5.25 -16.29
CA SER A 145 18.97 6.55 -16.85
C SER A 145 17.84 7.58 -16.62
N PRO A 146 18.17 8.88 -16.56
CA PRO A 146 17.15 9.93 -16.52
C PRO A 146 16.20 9.90 -17.71
N GLN A 147 16.69 9.49 -18.89
CA GLN A 147 15.89 9.37 -20.10
C GLN A 147 14.75 8.35 -19.93
N MET A 148 15.03 7.22 -19.30
CA MET A 148 14.00 6.21 -19.05
C MET A 148 12.86 6.75 -18.20
N ALA A 149 13.17 7.55 -17.17
CA ALA A 149 12.16 8.12 -16.29
C ALA A 149 11.21 9.10 -17.02
N VAL A 150 11.71 9.81 -18.04
CA VAL A 150 10.93 10.87 -18.72
C VAL A 150 10.37 10.46 -20.08
N ALA A 151 10.91 9.43 -20.72
CA ALA A 151 10.47 9.02 -22.07
C ALA A 151 9.08 8.37 -22.07
N LEU A 152 8.63 7.84 -20.93
CA LEU A 152 7.32 7.17 -20.75
C LEU A 152 7.05 6.08 -21.80
N GLU A 153 8.10 5.39 -22.26
CA GLU A 153 7.99 4.32 -23.24
C GLU A 153 7.36 3.07 -22.62
N GLU A 154 7.66 2.84 -21.34
CA GLU A 154 7.17 1.68 -20.60
C GLU A 154 5.73 1.88 -20.11
N PRO A 155 4.86 0.86 -20.22
CA PRO A 155 3.48 0.95 -19.77
C PRO A 155 3.33 1.35 -18.30
N ALA A 156 4.20 0.85 -17.42
CA ALA A 156 4.18 1.17 -15.98
C ALA A 156 4.38 2.67 -15.72
N LEU A 157 5.29 3.33 -16.46
CA LEU A 157 5.54 4.77 -16.31
C LEU A 157 4.36 5.62 -16.80
N ARG A 158 3.65 5.15 -17.83
CA ARG A 158 2.41 5.80 -18.29
C ARG A 158 1.31 5.67 -17.25
N ILE A 159 1.16 4.48 -16.66
CA ILE A 159 0.20 4.26 -15.55
C ILE A 159 0.57 5.15 -14.37
N MET A 160 1.83 5.18 -13.95
CA MET A 160 2.32 6.09 -12.90
C MET A 160 1.88 7.52 -13.16
N THR A 161 2.18 8.05 -14.34
CA THR A 161 1.82 9.44 -14.72
C THR A 161 0.31 9.68 -14.65
N VAL A 162 -0.51 8.71 -15.08
CA VAL A 162 -1.98 8.81 -15.01
C VAL A 162 -2.45 8.82 -13.57
N LEU A 163 -1.91 7.94 -12.71
CA LEU A 163 -2.29 7.87 -11.30
C LEU A 163 -1.91 9.14 -10.54
N GLU A 164 -0.70 9.66 -10.76
CA GLU A 164 -0.19 10.87 -10.10
C GLU A 164 -0.94 12.15 -10.54
N ALA A 165 -1.31 12.24 -11.81
CA ALA A 165 -2.06 13.38 -12.35
C ALA A 165 -3.56 13.30 -12.11
N ASN A 166 -4.06 12.17 -11.61
CA ASN A 166 -5.49 11.91 -11.49
C ASN A 166 -6.15 12.80 -10.43
N LYS A 167 -7.38 13.23 -10.76
CA LYS A 167 -8.26 13.99 -9.85
C LYS A 167 -9.59 13.30 -9.62
N ASP A 168 -9.84 12.18 -10.30
CA ASP A 168 -11.06 11.39 -10.12
C ASP A 168 -10.83 10.32 -9.06
N PRO A 169 -11.49 10.40 -7.90
CA PRO A 169 -11.30 9.43 -6.81
C PRO A 169 -11.77 8.01 -7.16
N ALA A 170 -12.48 7.82 -8.26
CA ALA A 170 -12.93 6.51 -8.72
C ALA A 170 -11.88 5.77 -9.55
N LEU A 171 -10.95 6.48 -10.21
CA LEU A 171 -10.01 5.88 -11.15
C LEU A 171 -9.11 4.84 -10.48
N ILE A 172 -8.41 5.22 -9.40
CA ILE A 172 -7.45 4.33 -8.75
C ILE A 172 -8.14 3.07 -8.20
N PRO A 173 -9.29 3.14 -7.51
CA PRO A 173 -10.07 1.96 -7.16
C PRO A 173 -10.45 1.04 -8.33
N GLU A 174 -10.65 1.59 -9.52
CA GLU A 174 -10.93 0.80 -10.73
C GLU A 174 -9.68 0.09 -11.25
N VAL A 175 -8.53 0.76 -11.21
CA VAL A 175 -7.23 0.18 -11.62
C VAL A 175 -6.79 -0.96 -10.69
N ILE A 176 -7.09 -0.87 -9.39
CA ILE A 176 -6.75 -1.88 -8.39
C ILE A 176 -7.55 -3.18 -8.57
N ARG A 177 -8.77 -3.14 -9.10
CA ARG A 177 -9.69 -4.30 -9.22
C ARG A 177 -9.29 -5.26 -10.32
#